data_5e817193a8ecb7af2cd9b6c5d118f732
#
_entry.id   5e817193a8ecb7af2cd9b6c5d118f732
#
_cell.length_a   1.000
_cell.length_b   1.000
_cell.length_c   1.000
_cell.angle_alpha   90.00
_cell.angle_beta   90.00
_cell.angle_gamma   90.00
#
_symmetry.space_group_name_H-M   'P 1'
#
loop_
_entity.id
_entity.type
_entity.pdbx_description
1 polymer ?
#
loop_
_entity_poly.entity_id
_entity_poly.type
_entity_poly.pdbx_seq_one_letter_code
_entity_poly.pdbx_strand_id
1 'polypeptide(L)'
;VVLDIAPVTAPTVAGPLAPTLLAVADGRWDTPATWGGRLPVDGDIVGIPRGRTVELASATARLNGLWVNGALNFGDADIALTSRFVMVYGRLQAGTEARLYVRRASIVLTGIDTTQDVAGFGTKVIGVGAGGLLKLHGEQRLFWSKLGADANVGATSLTLKDDAGTWRAGDRLVVAASGFDPREAEVVTVTSVSGSTVTFTSALRYRHLGLVQTYDGKTLDQRAAVGLLSRNIQIRGADDSDANAFGGHIMVMGGHAQVSGVELTKMGQRGSAGRYPFHWHIVGDRSGNY
;
A
#
# COMPACT_ATOMS: atom_id res chain seq x y z
N VAL A 1 -27.49 -15.23 -13.59
CA VAL A 1 -26.53 -15.79 -14.55
C VAL A 1 -25.20 -15.81 -13.86
N VAL A 2 -24.77 -16.97 -13.38
CA VAL A 2 -23.40 -17.17 -12.88
C VAL A 2 -22.54 -17.31 -14.14
N LEU A 3 -21.73 -16.30 -14.44
CA LEU A 3 -20.67 -16.43 -15.43
C LEU A 3 -19.60 -17.36 -14.83
N ASP A 4 -19.58 -18.59 -15.30
CA ASP A 4 -18.49 -19.53 -15.04
C ASP A 4 -17.27 -19.04 -15.83
N ILE A 5 -16.45 -18.20 -15.19
CA ILE A 5 -15.20 -17.73 -15.77
C ILE A 5 -14.19 -18.85 -15.55
N ALA A 6 -13.87 -19.59 -16.60
CA ALA A 6 -12.80 -20.59 -16.58
C ALA A 6 -11.53 -20.00 -15.94
N PRO A 7 -10.78 -20.79 -15.13
CA PRO A 7 -9.57 -20.30 -14.51
C PRO A 7 -8.59 -19.85 -15.58
N VAL A 8 -8.37 -18.54 -15.69
CA VAL A 8 -7.36 -17.98 -16.58
C VAL A 8 -6.01 -18.44 -16.07
N THR A 9 -5.38 -19.35 -16.80
CA THR A 9 -3.99 -19.74 -16.52
C THR A 9 -3.09 -18.50 -16.60
N ALA A 10 -2.06 -18.46 -15.74
CA ALA A 10 -1.05 -17.41 -15.82
C ALA A 10 -0.54 -17.32 -17.26
N PRO A 11 -0.48 -16.12 -17.88
CA PRO A 11 -0.08 -16.00 -19.27
C PRO A 11 1.35 -16.52 -19.45
N THR A 12 1.60 -17.23 -20.56
CA THR A 12 2.96 -17.48 -21.01
C THR A 12 3.52 -16.16 -21.50
N VAL A 13 4.44 -15.55 -20.74
CA VAL A 13 5.01 -14.25 -21.08
C VAL A 13 6.15 -14.45 -22.06
N ALA A 14 5.98 -13.91 -23.24
CA ALA A 14 7.01 -13.91 -24.30
C ALA A 14 7.37 -12.45 -24.68
N GLY A 15 8.49 -12.27 -25.37
CA GLY A 15 8.91 -10.94 -25.84
C GLY A 15 9.56 -10.10 -24.73
N PRO A 16 9.50 -8.75 -24.85
CA PRO A 16 10.28 -7.84 -24.01
C PRO A 16 9.88 -7.83 -22.51
N LEU A 17 8.77 -8.48 -22.16
CA LEU A 17 8.32 -8.62 -20.78
C LEU A 17 8.61 -10.01 -20.19
N ALA A 18 9.23 -10.90 -20.93
CA ALA A 18 9.63 -12.22 -20.46
C ALA A 18 10.68 -12.09 -19.34
N PRO A 19 10.65 -12.99 -18.34
CA PRO A 19 11.69 -13.01 -17.30
C PRO A 19 13.10 -13.20 -17.88
N THR A 20 14.03 -12.36 -17.47
CA THR A 20 15.47 -12.50 -17.77
C THR A 20 16.18 -13.38 -16.73
N LEU A 21 15.54 -13.58 -15.58
CA LEU A 21 16.03 -14.42 -14.50
C LEU A 21 14.86 -15.15 -13.83
N LEU A 22 15.00 -16.46 -13.66
CA LEU A 22 14.00 -17.31 -13.02
C LEU A 22 14.53 -17.91 -11.72
N ALA A 23 13.67 -18.02 -10.70
CA ALA A 23 13.96 -18.86 -9.55
C ALA A 23 13.96 -20.33 -9.96
N VAL A 24 15.09 -21.00 -9.79
CA VAL A 24 15.29 -22.43 -10.12
C VAL A 24 15.12 -23.33 -8.89
N ALA A 25 15.22 -22.76 -7.69
CA ALA A 25 15.04 -23.44 -6.42
C ALA A 25 14.22 -22.58 -5.44
N ASP A 26 13.66 -23.20 -4.42
CA ASP A 26 13.15 -22.51 -3.26
C ASP A 26 14.33 -21.94 -2.45
N GLY A 27 14.13 -20.77 -1.83
CA GLY A 27 15.20 -20.17 -1.03
C GLY A 27 15.02 -18.69 -0.80
N ARG A 28 16.10 -18.05 -0.34
CA ARG A 28 16.12 -16.62 -0.08
C ARG A 28 16.46 -15.84 -1.34
N TRP A 29 15.94 -14.62 -1.42
CA TRP A 29 16.20 -13.69 -2.52
C TRP A 29 17.70 -13.39 -2.70
N ASP A 30 18.42 -13.25 -1.59
CA ASP A 30 19.83 -12.90 -1.51
C ASP A 30 20.78 -14.12 -1.63
N THR A 31 20.28 -15.25 -2.07
CA THR A 31 21.03 -16.48 -2.23
C THR A 31 21.19 -16.85 -3.71
N PRO A 32 22.42 -16.83 -4.29
CA PRO A 32 22.63 -17.12 -5.72
C PRO A 32 22.06 -18.47 -6.19
N ALA A 33 22.08 -19.49 -5.32
CA ALA A 33 21.54 -20.82 -5.66
C ALA A 33 20.03 -20.80 -5.96
N THR A 34 19.27 -19.89 -5.36
CA THR A 34 17.84 -19.69 -5.67
C THR A 34 17.64 -19.33 -7.15
N TRP A 35 18.61 -18.68 -7.77
CA TRP A 35 18.56 -18.10 -9.10
C TRP A 35 19.47 -18.77 -10.13
N GLY A 36 20.04 -19.94 -9.81
CA GLY A 36 20.94 -20.64 -10.73
C GLY A 36 22.35 -20.07 -10.83
N GLY A 37 22.82 -19.37 -9.79
CA GLY A 37 24.21 -18.96 -9.66
C GLY A 37 24.48 -17.45 -9.64
N ARG A 38 23.50 -16.60 -9.99
CA ARG A 38 23.63 -15.14 -9.85
C ARG A 38 22.44 -14.53 -9.12
N LEU A 39 22.62 -13.40 -8.50
CA LEU A 39 21.52 -12.62 -7.91
C LEU A 39 20.82 -11.77 -8.98
N PRO A 40 19.54 -11.38 -8.76
CA PRO A 40 18.87 -10.34 -9.54
C PRO A 40 19.63 -9.01 -9.47
N VAL A 41 19.77 -8.33 -10.60
CA VAL A 41 20.44 -7.04 -10.73
C VAL A 41 19.49 -5.99 -11.33
N ASP A 42 19.94 -4.73 -11.35
CA ASP A 42 19.18 -3.63 -11.97
C ASP A 42 18.85 -3.95 -13.43
N GLY A 43 17.59 -3.72 -13.78
CA GLY A 43 17.08 -3.98 -15.12
C GLY A 43 16.57 -5.39 -15.39
N ASP A 44 16.77 -6.34 -14.47
CA ASP A 44 16.20 -7.69 -14.63
C ASP A 44 14.66 -7.64 -14.59
N ILE A 45 14.07 -8.55 -15.36
CA ILE A 45 12.69 -9.01 -15.16
C ILE A 45 12.78 -10.37 -14.48
N VAL A 46 12.38 -10.43 -13.22
CA VAL A 46 12.49 -11.61 -12.38
C VAL A 46 11.20 -12.43 -12.43
N GLY A 47 11.31 -13.74 -12.53
CA GLY A 47 10.19 -14.67 -12.45
C GLY A 47 10.32 -15.67 -11.32
N ILE A 48 9.25 -15.85 -10.56
CA ILE A 48 9.11 -16.93 -9.57
C ILE A 48 8.10 -17.92 -10.14
N PRO A 49 8.52 -19.06 -10.70
CA PRO A 49 7.63 -20.02 -11.33
C PRO A 49 6.66 -20.67 -10.34
N ARG A 50 5.57 -21.24 -10.86
CA ARG A 50 4.63 -22.03 -10.06
C ARG A 50 5.38 -23.18 -9.36
N GLY A 51 5.04 -23.41 -8.09
CA GLY A 51 5.69 -24.42 -7.25
C GLY A 51 6.99 -23.95 -6.61
N ARG A 52 7.47 -22.73 -6.90
CA ARG A 52 8.63 -22.14 -6.22
C ARG A 52 8.20 -21.14 -5.16
N THR A 53 8.95 -21.12 -4.07
CA THR A 53 8.80 -20.18 -2.96
C THR A 53 10.09 -19.44 -2.73
N VAL A 54 10.03 -18.11 -2.78
CA VAL A 54 11.16 -17.23 -2.48
C VAL A 54 10.85 -16.39 -1.26
N GLU A 55 11.79 -16.32 -0.32
CA GLU A 55 11.73 -15.41 0.82
C GLU A 55 12.52 -14.14 0.49
N LEU A 56 11.86 -13.00 0.54
CA LEU A 56 12.48 -11.68 0.42
C LEU A 56 12.82 -11.16 1.81
N ALA A 57 14.10 -11.11 2.16
CA ALA A 57 14.59 -10.66 3.46
C ALA A 57 15.65 -9.55 3.34
N SER A 58 15.74 -8.91 2.18
CA SER A 58 16.65 -7.80 1.87
C SER A 58 16.02 -6.88 0.83
N ALA A 59 16.66 -5.73 0.54
CA ALA A 59 16.24 -4.89 -0.57
C ALA A 59 16.51 -5.59 -1.93
N THR A 60 15.62 -5.37 -2.90
CA THR A 60 15.86 -5.80 -4.28
C THR A 60 16.70 -4.78 -5.02
N ALA A 61 17.36 -5.22 -6.09
CA ALA A 61 17.79 -4.34 -7.18
C ALA A 61 16.57 -3.60 -7.78
N ARG A 62 16.81 -2.60 -8.62
CA ARG A 62 15.76 -1.89 -9.36
C ARG A 62 15.32 -2.72 -10.56
N LEU A 63 14.26 -3.49 -10.40
CA LEU A 63 13.78 -4.43 -11.40
C LEU A 63 12.99 -3.72 -12.52
N ASN A 64 13.11 -4.22 -13.75
CA ASN A 64 12.20 -3.88 -14.82
C ASN A 64 10.85 -4.60 -14.71
N GLY A 65 10.78 -5.69 -13.94
CA GLY A 65 9.53 -6.38 -13.67
C GLY A 65 9.67 -7.55 -12.72
N LEU A 66 8.56 -7.97 -12.14
CA LEU A 66 8.49 -9.13 -11.27
C LEU A 66 7.22 -9.93 -11.56
N TRP A 67 7.39 -11.19 -11.97
CA TRP A 67 6.32 -12.17 -12.17
C TRP A 67 6.30 -13.15 -11.00
N VAL A 68 5.24 -13.14 -10.22
CA VAL A 68 5.05 -14.05 -9.08
C VAL A 68 3.97 -15.06 -9.44
N ASN A 69 4.37 -16.14 -10.14
CA ASN A 69 3.49 -17.27 -10.44
C ASN A 69 3.54 -18.34 -9.32
N GLY A 70 4.62 -18.37 -8.53
CA GLY A 70 4.79 -19.13 -7.30
C GLY A 70 4.46 -18.30 -6.06
N ALA A 71 5.34 -18.30 -5.07
CA ALA A 71 5.16 -17.53 -3.85
C ALA A 71 6.37 -16.63 -3.57
N LEU A 72 6.11 -15.36 -3.24
CA LEU A 72 7.06 -14.41 -2.68
C LEU A 72 6.59 -14.02 -1.30
N ASN A 73 7.33 -14.43 -0.27
CA ASN A 73 7.02 -14.10 1.12
C ASN A 73 8.04 -13.09 1.65
N PHE A 74 7.58 -12.07 2.31
CA PHE A 74 8.47 -11.13 3.02
C PHE A 74 8.93 -11.78 4.32
N GLY A 75 10.26 -11.89 4.49
CA GLY A 75 10.91 -12.39 5.69
C GLY A 75 10.89 -11.37 6.82
N ASP A 76 11.42 -11.76 7.98
CA ASP A 76 11.46 -10.90 9.19
C ASP A 76 12.61 -9.88 9.12
N ALA A 77 12.53 -8.93 8.18
CA ALA A 77 13.54 -7.90 7.94
C ALA A 77 12.89 -6.61 7.42
N ASP A 78 13.60 -5.49 7.46
CA ASP A 78 13.22 -4.28 6.72
C ASP A 78 13.50 -4.50 5.23
N ILE A 79 12.47 -4.29 4.39
CA ILE A 79 12.48 -4.68 2.97
C ILE A 79 12.17 -3.46 2.09
N ALA A 80 12.88 -3.35 0.97
CA ALA A 80 12.56 -2.45 -0.13
C ALA A 80 12.49 -3.27 -1.44
N LEU A 81 11.30 -3.44 -2.00
CA LEU A 81 11.08 -4.01 -3.32
C LEU A 81 10.86 -2.88 -4.32
N THR A 82 11.73 -2.78 -5.32
CA THR A 82 11.64 -1.74 -6.35
C THR A 82 11.45 -2.38 -7.72
N SER A 83 10.35 -2.07 -8.41
CA SER A 83 10.04 -2.66 -9.72
C SER A 83 9.16 -1.73 -10.56
N ARG A 84 9.21 -1.88 -11.90
CA ARG A 84 8.28 -1.20 -12.79
C ARG A 84 6.88 -1.82 -12.73
N PHE A 85 6.80 -3.12 -12.57
CA PHE A 85 5.55 -3.84 -12.33
C PHE A 85 5.78 -5.06 -11.43
N VAL A 86 4.73 -5.48 -10.74
CA VAL A 86 4.67 -6.72 -9.97
C VAL A 86 3.39 -7.45 -10.36
N MET A 87 3.50 -8.56 -11.07
CA MET A 87 2.36 -9.35 -11.49
C MET A 87 2.22 -10.59 -10.62
N VAL A 88 1.07 -10.73 -9.97
CA VAL A 88 0.79 -11.79 -8.98
C VAL A 88 -0.27 -12.73 -9.55
N TYR A 89 0.14 -13.92 -9.95
CA TYR A 89 -0.69 -15.06 -10.34
C TYR A 89 -0.56 -16.22 -9.35
N GLY A 90 0.37 -16.13 -8.42
CA GLY A 90 0.54 -16.98 -7.26
C GLY A 90 0.30 -16.20 -5.99
N ARG A 91 1.28 -16.08 -5.09
CA ARG A 91 1.12 -15.37 -3.82
C ARG A 91 2.25 -14.38 -3.58
N LEU A 92 1.88 -13.13 -3.28
CA LEU A 92 2.77 -12.15 -2.67
C LEU A 92 2.26 -11.86 -1.26
N GLN A 93 3.10 -12.11 -0.25
CA GLN A 93 2.67 -12.04 1.14
C GLN A 93 3.65 -11.28 2.04
N ALA A 94 3.14 -10.31 2.81
CA ALA A 94 3.80 -9.69 3.94
C ALA A 94 2.88 -9.77 5.18
N GLY A 95 3.15 -10.71 6.06
CA GLY A 95 2.30 -11.01 7.20
C GLY A 95 1.01 -11.77 6.85
N THR A 96 0.27 -12.10 7.90
CA THR A 96 -1.07 -12.72 7.86
C THR A 96 -1.91 -12.12 8.98
N GLU A 97 -3.21 -12.37 8.99
CA GLU A 97 -4.10 -11.97 10.10
C GLU A 97 -3.61 -12.49 11.46
N ALA A 98 -3.12 -13.73 11.49
CA ALA A 98 -2.62 -14.37 12.71
C ALA A 98 -1.18 -13.95 13.08
N ARG A 99 -0.39 -13.51 12.10
CA ARG A 99 0.99 -13.08 12.29
C ARG A 99 1.27 -11.83 11.43
N LEU A 100 1.07 -10.68 12.03
CA LEU A 100 1.28 -9.40 11.36
C LEU A 100 2.75 -9.19 10.97
N TYR A 101 2.96 -8.50 9.87
CA TYR A 101 4.27 -8.00 9.50
C TYR A 101 4.57 -6.74 10.30
N VAL A 102 5.61 -6.78 11.13
CA VAL A 102 5.95 -5.68 12.06
C VAL A 102 7.25 -4.94 11.68
N ARG A 103 7.96 -5.41 10.65
CA ARG A 103 9.11 -4.72 10.08
C ARG A 103 8.65 -3.65 9.08
N ARG A 104 9.57 -2.85 8.57
CA ARG A 104 9.26 -1.89 7.49
C ARG A 104 9.29 -2.61 6.14
N ALA A 105 8.26 -2.41 5.35
CA ALA A 105 8.24 -2.85 3.95
C ALA A 105 7.90 -1.67 3.05
N SER A 106 8.69 -1.45 2.01
CA SER A 106 8.41 -0.47 0.96
C SER A 106 8.35 -1.18 -0.38
N ILE A 107 7.22 -1.07 -1.09
CA ILE A 107 7.09 -1.50 -2.48
C ILE A 107 7.04 -0.23 -3.32
N VAL A 108 8.09 0.01 -4.12
CA VAL A 108 8.23 1.19 -4.96
C VAL A 108 7.99 0.83 -6.41
N LEU A 109 6.94 1.41 -6.99
CA LEU A 109 6.60 1.25 -8.40
C LEU A 109 7.24 2.36 -9.20
N THR A 110 8.05 2.00 -10.22
CA THR A 110 8.87 2.91 -11.01
C THR A 110 8.43 2.98 -12.47
N GLY A 111 9.02 3.91 -13.23
CA GLY A 111 8.76 4.08 -14.66
C GLY A 111 7.64 5.07 -14.96
N ILE A 112 7.72 5.64 -16.17
CA ILE A 112 6.78 6.65 -16.69
C ILE A 112 6.27 6.30 -18.11
N ASP A 113 6.54 5.08 -18.57
CA ASP A 113 6.13 4.65 -19.91
C ASP A 113 4.61 4.38 -19.91
N THR A 114 3.87 5.28 -20.53
CA THR A 114 2.41 5.19 -20.64
C THR A 114 1.96 4.29 -21.79
N THR A 115 2.86 3.87 -22.66
CA THR A 115 2.55 3.05 -23.84
C THR A 115 2.65 1.56 -23.56
N GLN A 116 3.36 1.16 -22.51
CA GLN A 116 3.52 -0.24 -22.14
C GLN A 116 2.27 -0.74 -21.42
N ASP A 117 1.76 -1.87 -21.88
CA ASP A 117 0.70 -2.61 -21.18
C ASP A 117 1.22 -3.98 -20.74
N VAL A 118 1.15 -4.22 -19.43
CA VAL A 118 1.58 -5.49 -18.82
C VAL A 118 0.35 -6.37 -18.63
N ALA A 119 0.08 -7.27 -19.57
CA ALA A 119 -1.01 -8.25 -19.51
C ALA A 119 -2.40 -7.65 -19.26
N GLY A 120 -2.70 -6.47 -19.80
CA GLY A 120 -3.98 -5.77 -19.63
C GLY A 120 -4.06 -4.91 -18.34
N PHE A 121 -3.03 -4.95 -17.49
CA PHE A 121 -3.02 -4.19 -16.24
C PHE A 121 -2.40 -2.80 -16.38
N GLY A 122 -1.80 -2.46 -17.53
CA GLY A 122 -1.00 -1.27 -17.75
C GLY A 122 0.40 -1.39 -17.19
N THR A 123 0.98 -0.27 -16.79
CA THR A 123 2.35 -0.21 -16.24
C THR A 123 2.38 0.51 -14.90
N LYS A 124 3.51 0.46 -14.18
CA LYS A 124 3.68 1.00 -12.83
C LYS A 124 2.62 0.43 -11.87
N VAL A 125 2.48 -0.89 -11.89
CA VAL A 125 1.34 -1.62 -11.33
C VAL A 125 1.75 -2.78 -10.43
N ILE A 126 0.92 -3.03 -9.40
CA ILE A 126 0.78 -4.36 -8.81
C ILE A 126 -0.50 -4.95 -9.41
N GLY A 127 -0.36 -5.89 -10.34
CA GLY A 127 -1.47 -6.59 -10.97
C GLY A 127 -1.73 -7.94 -10.31
N VAL A 128 -2.96 -8.18 -9.86
CA VAL A 128 -3.35 -9.47 -9.26
C VAL A 128 -4.30 -10.17 -10.23
N GLY A 129 -3.76 -11.13 -10.96
CA GLY A 129 -4.49 -11.90 -11.96
C GLY A 129 -5.20 -13.13 -11.37
N ALA A 130 -5.86 -13.89 -12.24
CA ALA A 130 -6.63 -15.07 -11.84
C ALA A 130 -5.78 -16.09 -11.06
N GLY A 131 -6.28 -16.52 -9.91
CA GLY A 131 -5.56 -17.40 -8.98
C GLY A 131 -4.49 -16.71 -8.13
N GLY A 132 -4.23 -15.42 -8.35
CA GLY A 132 -3.28 -14.64 -7.58
C GLY A 132 -3.84 -14.21 -6.22
N LEU A 133 -2.95 -14.08 -5.24
CA LEU A 133 -3.24 -13.59 -3.90
C LEU A 133 -2.22 -12.53 -3.49
N LEU A 134 -2.68 -11.30 -3.33
CA LEU A 134 -1.94 -10.23 -2.65
C LEU A 134 -2.37 -10.22 -1.18
N LYS A 135 -1.47 -10.57 -0.27
CA LYS A 135 -1.76 -10.66 1.17
C LYS A 135 -0.80 -9.79 1.97
N LEU A 136 -1.29 -8.64 2.44
CA LEU A 136 -0.50 -7.65 3.15
C LEU A 136 -1.18 -7.30 4.47
N HIS A 137 -0.57 -7.70 5.58
CA HIS A 137 -1.08 -7.43 6.92
C HIS A 137 0.00 -6.74 7.74
N GLY A 138 -0.05 -5.43 7.74
CA GLY A 138 0.82 -4.58 8.54
C GLY A 138 0.39 -4.51 10.00
N GLU A 139 1.19 -3.80 10.77
CA GLU A 139 0.95 -3.57 12.19
C GLU A 139 -0.42 -2.95 12.45
N GLN A 140 -1.18 -3.51 13.39
CA GLN A 140 -2.47 -2.96 13.80
C GLN A 140 -2.24 -1.80 14.78
N ARG A 141 -2.80 -0.66 14.42
CA ARG A 141 -2.69 0.59 15.18
C ARG A 141 -4.03 1.30 15.17
N LEU A 142 -4.25 2.25 16.04
CA LEU A 142 -5.41 3.13 15.92
C LEU A 142 -5.38 3.82 14.54
N PHE A 143 -6.35 3.52 13.68
CA PHE A 143 -6.33 4.04 12.32
C PHE A 143 -6.76 5.50 12.24
N TRP A 144 -7.72 5.88 13.06
CA TRP A 144 -8.25 7.23 13.16
C TRP A 144 -9.00 7.40 14.46
N SER A 145 -9.18 8.66 14.87
CA SER A 145 -10.02 9.08 15.98
C SER A 145 -10.74 10.39 15.61
N LYS A 146 -11.57 10.87 16.49
CA LYS A 146 -12.09 12.23 16.46
C LYS A 146 -11.36 13.10 17.48
N LEU A 147 -11.40 14.43 17.29
CA LEU A 147 -10.99 15.35 18.33
C LEU A 147 -11.87 15.19 19.57
N GLY A 148 -11.28 15.26 20.77
CA GLY A 148 -11.96 15.28 22.06
C GLY A 148 -12.18 16.69 22.59
N ALA A 149 -11.44 17.66 22.05
CA ALA A 149 -11.55 19.08 22.34
C ALA A 149 -11.20 19.91 21.09
N ASP A 150 -11.66 21.18 21.04
CA ASP A 150 -11.32 22.09 19.95
C ASP A 150 -9.80 22.24 19.83
N ALA A 151 -9.29 22.20 18.61
CA ALA A 151 -7.93 22.55 18.28
C ALA A 151 -7.91 23.91 17.58
N ASN A 152 -7.41 24.92 18.27
CA ASN A 152 -7.40 26.30 17.76
C ASN A 152 -6.19 26.55 16.85
N VAL A 153 -6.28 27.63 16.09
CA VAL A 153 -5.14 28.17 15.33
C VAL A 153 -3.95 28.36 16.28
N GLY A 154 -2.77 27.95 15.86
CA GLY A 154 -1.55 28.01 16.65
C GLY A 154 -1.32 26.83 17.59
N ALA A 155 -2.26 25.91 17.73
CA ALA A 155 -2.07 24.71 18.56
C ALA A 155 -0.95 23.81 17.98
N THR A 156 -0.15 23.24 18.88
CA THR A 156 0.89 22.26 18.59
C THR A 156 0.58 20.90 19.20
N SER A 157 -0.64 20.73 19.72
CA SER A 157 -1.14 19.46 20.25
C SER A 157 -2.62 19.30 19.98
N LEU A 158 -3.08 18.04 19.96
CA LEU A 158 -4.46 17.63 19.86
C LEU A 158 -4.84 16.79 21.06
N THR A 159 -6.08 16.96 21.53
CA THR A 159 -6.72 15.97 22.42
C THR A 159 -7.69 15.15 21.58
N LEU A 160 -7.52 13.85 21.57
CA LEU A 160 -8.38 12.91 20.85
C LEU A 160 -9.48 12.37 21.75
N LYS A 161 -10.52 11.81 21.13
CA LYS A 161 -11.57 11.07 21.82
C LYS A 161 -11.03 9.73 22.38
N ASP A 162 -10.15 9.07 21.62
CA ASP A 162 -9.64 7.74 21.89
C ASP A 162 -8.17 7.81 22.34
N ASP A 163 -7.69 6.77 23.01
CA ASP A 163 -6.28 6.62 23.38
C ASP A 163 -5.45 6.40 22.11
N ALA A 164 -4.46 7.26 21.91
CA ALA A 164 -3.53 7.22 20.78
C ALA A 164 -2.25 6.43 21.07
N GLY A 165 -2.18 5.64 22.15
CA GLY A 165 -0.95 4.97 22.61
C GLY A 165 -0.26 4.07 21.57
N THR A 166 -0.92 3.74 20.46
CA THR A 166 -0.29 3.04 19.34
C THR A 166 0.40 3.97 18.34
N TRP A 167 0.18 5.29 18.40
CA TRP A 167 0.86 6.27 17.56
C TRP A 167 2.24 6.60 18.13
N ARG A 168 3.17 7.03 17.29
CA ARG A 168 4.58 7.20 17.65
C ARG A 168 5.16 8.51 17.12
N ALA A 169 6.23 8.98 17.70
CA ALA A 169 7.04 10.06 17.13
C ALA A 169 7.45 9.70 15.69
N GLY A 170 7.37 10.69 14.80
CA GLY A 170 7.59 10.53 13.36
C GLY A 170 6.36 10.12 12.54
N ASP A 171 5.25 9.72 13.16
CA ASP A 171 4.01 9.46 12.44
C ASP A 171 3.45 10.72 11.80
N ARG A 172 2.85 10.55 10.64
CA ARG A 172 2.09 11.59 9.95
C ARG A 172 0.59 11.39 10.22
N LEU A 173 -0.06 12.46 10.60
CA LEU A 173 -1.51 12.48 10.81
C LEU A 173 -2.14 13.48 9.86
N VAL A 174 -3.36 13.19 9.41
CA VAL A 174 -4.23 14.19 8.81
C VAL A 174 -5.29 14.62 9.81
N VAL A 175 -5.43 15.93 10.01
CA VAL A 175 -6.55 16.53 10.75
C VAL A 175 -7.54 17.03 9.71
N ALA A 176 -8.73 16.46 9.68
CA ALA A 176 -9.73 16.81 8.69
C ALA A 176 -10.26 18.22 8.92
N ALA A 177 -10.62 18.90 7.84
CA ALA A 177 -11.35 20.18 7.92
C ALA A 177 -12.67 19.97 8.67
N SER A 178 -13.05 20.95 9.49
CA SER A 178 -14.36 21.01 10.17
C SER A 178 -15.22 22.20 9.70
N GLY A 179 -14.68 23.03 8.82
CA GLY A 179 -15.37 24.10 8.10
C GLY A 179 -15.90 23.67 6.74
N PHE A 180 -16.33 24.64 5.93
CA PHE A 180 -16.84 24.39 4.58
C PHE A 180 -15.75 24.20 3.53
N ASP A 181 -14.52 24.61 3.81
CA ASP A 181 -13.40 24.48 2.88
C ASP A 181 -12.60 23.20 3.19
N PRO A 182 -12.66 22.16 2.32
CA PRO A 182 -11.90 20.92 2.53
C PRO A 182 -10.39 21.14 2.49
N ARG A 183 -9.90 22.27 1.96
CA ARG A 183 -8.47 22.64 1.93
C ARG A 183 -7.92 23.04 3.30
N GLU A 184 -8.78 23.22 4.30
CA GLU A 184 -8.38 23.42 5.69
C GLU A 184 -7.90 22.15 6.38
N ALA A 185 -7.97 20.98 5.71
CA ALA A 185 -7.33 19.77 6.23
C ALA A 185 -5.81 19.95 6.31
N GLU A 186 -5.21 19.52 7.44
CA GLU A 186 -3.78 19.72 7.71
C GLU A 186 -3.08 18.40 7.99
N VAL A 187 -1.83 18.29 7.53
CA VAL A 187 -0.97 17.15 7.82
C VAL A 187 0.09 17.60 8.83
N VAL A 188 0.19 16.87 9.93
CA VAL A 188 1.14 17.13 11.01
C VAL A 188 2.03 15.92 11.26
N THR A 189 3.24 16.15 11.80
CA THR A 189 4.17 15.07 12.19
C THR A 189 4.25 15.00 13.72
N VAL A 190 3.96 13.84 14.26
CA VAL A 190 3.93 13.56 15.70
C VAL A 190 5.34 13.68 16.29
N THR A 191 5.45 14.38 17.42
CA THR A 191 6.66 14.42 18.24
C THR A 191 6.55 13.58 19.50
N SER A 192 5.35 13.53 20.11
CA SER A 192 5.08 12.68 21.28
C SER A 192 3.61 12.35 21.40
N VAL A 193 3.32 11.27 22.14
CA VAL A 193 1.98 10.80 22.45
C VAL A 193 1.90 10.47 23.95
N SER A 194 0.84 10.90 24.61
CA SER A 194 0.53 10.59 26.00
C SER A 194 -0.99 10.39 26.16
N GLY A 195 -1.43 9.15 26.25
CA GLY A 195 -2.86 8.82 26.29
C GLY A 195 -3.57 9.33 25.03
N SER A 196 -4.58 10.18 25.22
CA SER A 196 -5.31 10.82 24.13
C SER A 196 -4.67 12.12 23.60
N THR A 197 -3.55 12.57 24.19
CA THR A 197 -2.87 13.79 23.75
C THR A 197 -1.74 13.49 22.79
N VAL A 198 -1.76 14.17 21.64
CA VAL A 198 -0.75 14.05 20.59
C VAL A 198 -0.13 15.41 20.34
N THR A 199 1.20 15.49 20.46
CA THR A 199 1.99 16.71 20.18
C THR A 199 2.69 16.58 18.83
N PHE A 200 2.85 17.69 18.11
CA PHE A 200 3.45 17.70 16.76
C PHE A 200 4.28 18.97 16.51
N THR A 201 5.07 18.95 15.43
CA THR A 201 6.10 19.96 15.17
C THR A 201 5.58 21.31 14.73
N SER A 202 4.52 21.35 13.89
CA SER A 202 4.06 22.57 13.22
C SER A 202 2.74 23.02 13.81
N ALA A 203 2.63 24.30 14.19
CA ALA A 203 1.38 24.88 14.66
C ALA A 203 0.27 24.77 13.59
N LEU A 204 -0.95 24.49 14.03
CA LEU A 204 -2.13 24.46 13.16
C LEU A 204 -2.42 25.84 12.60
N ARG A 205 -2.78 25.91 11.34
CA ARG A 205 -3.18 27.15 10.63
C ARG A 205 -4.67 27.40 10.70
N TYR A 206 -5.46 26.35 10.93
CA TYR A 206 -6.92 26.41 10.98
C TYR A 206 -7.44 25.90 12.32
N ARG A 207 -8.66 26.30 12.66
CA ARG A 207 -9.38 25.74 13.80
C ARG A 207 -10.07 24.45 13.38
N HIS A 208 -9.97 23.41 14.21
CA HIS A 208 -10.68 22.16 14.04
C HIS A 208 -11.62 21.92 15.21
N LEU A 209 -12.89 21.62 14.90
CA LEU A 209 -13.94 21.46 15.89
C LEU A 209 -13.79 20.12 16.63
N GLY A 210 -13.76 20.17 17.96
CA GLY A 210 -13.65 19.01 18.84
C GLY A 210 -14.82 18.83 19.80
N LEU A 211 -15.88 19.60 19.65
CA LEU A 211 -17.05 19.57 20.52
C LEU A 211 -18.23 18.87 19.85
N VAL A 212 -18.97 18.12 20.65
CA VAL A 212 -20.29 17.61 20.29
C VAL A 212 -21.31 18.71 20.57
N GLN A 213 -22.18 18.99 19.62
CA GLN A 213 -23.20 20.01 19.72
C GLN A 213 -24.58 19.38 19.93
N THR A 214 -25.44 20.07 20.65
CA THR A 214 -26.83 19.65 20.85
C THR A 214 -27.77 20.76 20.44
N TYR A 215 -28.69 20.44 19.54
CA TYR A 215 -29.70 21.34 19.05
C TYR A 215 -31.08 20.70 19.24
N ASP A 216 -31.96 21.37 19.97
CA ASP A 216 -33.35 20.90 20.20
C ASP A 216 -33.41 19.42 20.64
N GLY A 217 -32.54 19.04 21.60
CA GLY A 217 -32.44 17.69 22.13
C GLY A 217 -31.77 16.65 21.21
N LYS A 218 -31.34 17.04 20.00
CA LYS A 218 -30.64 16.17 19.05
C LYS A 218 -29.15 16.44 19.08
N THR A 219 -28.36 15.38 19.17
CA THR A 219 -26.91 15.43 19.19
C THR A 219 -26.36 15.50 17.77
N LEU A 220 -25.47 16.43 17.51
CA LEU A 220 -24.72 16.59 16.27
C LEU A 220 -23.22 16.44 16.55
N ASP A 221 -22.62 15.36 16.06
CA ASP A 221 -21.19 15.10 16.21
C ASP A 221 -20.44 15.50 14.93
N GLN A 222 -20.00 16.74 14.86
CA GLN A 222 -19.20 17.30 13.75
C GLN A 222 -17.70 17.41 14.10
N ARG A 223 -17.25 16.74 15.15
CA ARG A 223 -15.84 16.76 15.52
C ARG A 223 -14.96 16.32 14.37
N ALA A 224 -13.87 17.06 14.14
CA ALA A 224 -12.89 16.73 13.11
C ALA A 224 -12.32 15.33 13.33
N ALA A 225 -12.21 14.56 12.26
CA ALA A 225 -11.51 13.29 12.26
C ALA A 225 -9.98 13.53 12.20
N VAL A 226 -9.24 12.69 12.90
CA VAL A 226 -7.76 12.66 12.85
C VAL A 226 -7.36 11.26 12.43
N GLY A 227 -6.73 11.15 11.25
CA GLY A 227 -6.33 9.88 10.65
C GLY A 227 -4.83 9.67 10.69
N LEU A 228 -4.41 8.45 11.02
CA LEU A 228 -3.02 8.02 10.93
C LEU A 228 -2.68 7.69 9.47
N LEU A 229 -1.76 8.42 8.86
CA LEU A 229 -1.30 8.21 7.48
C LEU A 229 -0.16 7.18 7.41
N SER A 230 0.76 7.22 8.37
CA SER A 230 1.95 6.35 8.38
C SER A 230 1.62 4.90 8.70
N ARG A 231 2.20 3.98 7.92
CA ARG A 231 2.12 2.53 8.14
C ARG A 231 3.50 1.90 7.94
N ASN A 232 3.70 0.73 8.53
CA ASN A 232 4.94 -0.01 8.38
C ASN A 232 5.07 -0.72 7.03
N ILE A 233 3.96 -1.03 6.35
CA ILE A 233 3.95 -1.45 4.95
C ILE A 233 3.53 -0.25 4.10
N GLN A 234 4.38 0.16 3.16
CA GLN A 234 4.11 1.26 2.25
C GLN A 234 4.19 0.77 0.80
N ILE A 235 3.18 1.08 -0.01
CA ILE A 235 3.21 0.93 -1.46
C ILE A 235 3.15 2.33 -2.06
N ARG A 236 4.11 2.65 -2.91
CA ARG A 236 4.19 4.00 -3.47
C ARG A 236 4.67 4.03 -4.92
N GLY A 237 4.26 5.06 -5.63
CA GLY A 237 4.95 5.47 -6.85
C GLY A 237 6.34 6.05 -6.53
N ALA A 238 7.26 5.99 -7.47
CA ALA A 238 8.57 6.62 -7.37
C ALA A 238 8.46 8.16 -7.24
N ASP A 239 9.54 8.84 -6.93
CA ASP A 239 9.51 10.26 -6.56
C ASP A 239 9.10 11.18 -7.71
N ASP A 240 9.26 10.74 -8.95
CA ASP A 240 8.83 11.41 -10.18
C ASP A 240 7.30 11.38 -10.42
N SER A 241 6.55 10.61 -9.62
CA SER A 241 5.12 10.36 -9.85
C SER A 241 4.27 11.63 -9.81
N ASP A 242 4.55 12.54 -8.88
CA ASP A 242 3.78 13.76 -8.71
C ASP A 242 4.01 14.73 -9.87
N ALA A 243 5.28 14.90 -10.26
CA ALA A 243 5.67 15.77 -11.39
C ALA A 243 5.06 15.32 -12.71
N ASN A 244 4.96 14.00 -12.91
CA ASN A 244 4.40 13.41 -14.13
C ASN A 244 2.89 13.14 -14.06
N ALA A 245 2.27 13.37 -12.90
CA ALA A 245 0.88 12.97 -12.61
C ALA A 245 0.62 11.48 -12.96
N PHE A 246 1.68 10.64 -12.78
CA PHE A 246 1.71 9.23 -13.16
C PHE A 246 2.24 8.38 -12.00
N GLY A 247 1.35 8.09 -11.04
CA GLY A 247 1.64 7.29 -9.86
C GLY A 247 1.57 5.79 -10.11
N GLY A 248 1.87 5.02 -9.07
CA GLY A 248 1.59 3.57 -9.08
C GLY A 248 0.10 3.28 -8.99
N HIS A 249 -0.29 2.03 -9.27
CA HIS A 249 -1.66 1.57 -8.98
C HIS A 249 -1.66 0.09 -8.63
N ILE A 250 -2.71 -0.35 -7.96
CA ILE A 250 -3.00 -1.75 -7.67
C ILE A 250 -4.27 -2.11 -8.41
N MET A 251 -4.24 -3.17 -9.21
CA MET A 251 -5.41 -3.65 -9.93
C MET A 251 -5.59 -5.15 -9.72
N VAL A 252 -6.80 -5.54 -9.27
CA VAL A 252 -7.18 -6.93 -9.06
C VAL A 252 -8.16 -7.33 -10.15
N MET A 253 -7.76 -8.29 -11.01
CA MET A 253 -8.58 -8.87 -12.07
C MET A 253 -8.62 -10.39 -11.94
N GLY A 254 -9.63 -10.93 -11.29
CA GLY A 254 -9.80 -12.38 -11.13
C GLY A 254 -9.00 -13.04 -10.01
N GLY A 255 -8.12 -12.29 -9.31
CA GLY A 255 -7.41 -12.73 -8.12
C GLY A 255 -8.07 -12.26 -6.82
N HIS A 256 -7.35 -12.38 -5.72
CA HIS A 256 -7.75 -11.93 -4.39
C HIS A 256 -6.74 -10.94 -3.81
N ALA A 257 -7.24 -9.98 -3.03
CA ALA A 257 -6.42 -9.08 -2.25
C ALA A 257 -6.95 -8.99 -0.81
N GLN A 258 -6.05 -9.13 0.16
CA GLN A 258 -6.28 -8.98 1.60
C GLN A 258 -5.25 -7.98 2.10
N VAL A 259 -5.69 -6.73 2.31
CA VAL A 259 -4.79 -5.61 2.58
C VAL A 259 -5.25 -4.86 3.82
N SER A 260 -4.46 -4.89 4.87
CA SER A 260 -4.70 -4.21 6.14
C SER A 260 -3.43 -3.59 6.68
N GLY A 261 -3.52 -2.39 7.24
CA GLY A 261 -2.37 -1.69 7.83
C GLY A 261 -1.31 -1.26 6.79
N VAL A 262 -1.74 -0.90 5.58
CA VAL A 262 -0.88 -0.48 4.46
C VAL A 262 -1.09 0.99 4.14
N GLU A 263 -0.01 1.71 3.86
CA GLU A 263 0.00 3.09 3.38
C GLU A 263 0.14 3.10 1.86
N LEU A 264 -0.69 3.88 1.17
CA LEU A 264 -0.60 4.12 -0.27
C LEU A 264 -0.25 5.58 -0.52
N THR A 265 0.89 5.85 -1.19
CA THR A 265 1.33 7.21 -1.51
C THR A 265 1.80 7.33 -2.95
N LYS A 266 1.63 8.51 -3.57
CA LYS A 266 1.99 8.74 -4.97
C LYS A 266 1.36 7.70 -5.90
N MET A 267 0.09 7.37 -5.65
CA MET A 267 -0.66 6.36 -6.39
C MET A 267 -1.76 6.99 -7.24
N GLY A 268 -2.11 6.30 -8.32
CA GLY A 268 -3.09 6.74 -9.31
C GLY A 268 -2.44 7.43 -10.51
N GLN A 269 -3.07 7.29 -11.68
CA GLN A 269 -2.59 7.86 -12.96
C GLN A 269 -3.64 8.82 -13.51
N ARG A 270 -3.30 10.11 -13.60
CA ARG A 270 -4.24 11.14 -14.06
C ARG A 270 -4.70 10.86 -15.49
N GLY A 271 -6.00 10.99 -15.72
CA GLY A 271 -6.60 10.82 -17.04
C GLY A 271 -6.71 9.38 -17.53
N SER A 272 -6.28 8.39 -16.74
CA SER A 272 -6.34 6.97 -17.08
C SER A 272 -7.42 6.27 -16.27
N ALA A 273 -8.56 5.96 -16.90
CA ALA A 273 -9.64 5.22 -16.24
C ALA A 273 -9.16 3.86 -15.72
N GLY A 274 -9.60 3.47 -14.53
CA GLY A 274 -9.22 2.19 -13.91
C GLY A 274 -7.82 2.19 -13.26
N ARG A 275 -7.03 3.26 -13.37
CA ARG A 275 -5.69 3.37 -12.76
C ARG A 275 -5.76 4.11 -11.41
N TYR A 276 -6.66 3.65 -10.54
CA TYR A 276 -6.85 4.19 -9.19
C TYR A 276 -5.76 3.66 -8.24
N PRO A 277 -5.54 4.29 -7.10
CA PRO A 277 -4.59 3.78 -6.10
C PRO A 277 -4.81 2.31 -5.76
N PHE A 278 -6.09 1.89 -5.64
CA PHE A 278 -6.51 0.51 -5.48
C PHE A 278 -7.79 0.28 -6.26
N HIS A 279 -7.86 -0.77 -7.09
CA HIS A 279 -8.97 -1.03 -7.98
C HIS A 279 -9.29 -2.53 -8.08
N TRP A 280 -10.49 -2.93 -7.67
CA TRP A 280 -11.08 -4.21 -8.06
C TRP A 280 -11.80 -4.05 -9.39
N HIS A 281 -11.24 -4.65 -10.44
CA HIS A 281 -11.75 -4.48 -11.81
C HIS A 281 -12.63 -5.67 -12.21
N ILE A 282 -13.95 -5.47 -12.25
CA ILE A 282 -14.97 -6.43 -12.70
C ILE A 282 -14.76 -7.83 -12.07
N VAL A 283 -14.60 -7.89 -10.77
CA VAL A 283 -14.23 -9.14 -10.07
C VAL A 283 -15.42 -9.97 -9.60
N GLY A 284 -16.67 -9.49 -9.77
CA GLY A 284 -17.88 -10.16 -9.27
C GLY A 284 -17.88 -10.31 -7.74
N ASP A 285 -18.53 -11.36 -7.23
CA ASP A 285 -18.46 -11.69 -5.80
C ASP A 285 -17.05 -12.19 -5.44
N ARG A 286 -16.44 -11.53 -4.49
CA ARG A 286 -15.10 -11.83 -3.97
C ARG A 286 -15.10 -11.82 -2.45
N SER A 287 -15.92 -12.67 -1.84
CA SER A 287 -15.88 -12.90 -0.41
C SER A 287 -14.44 -13.26 0.04
N GLY A 288 -13.97 -12.65 1.12
CA GLY A 288 -12.60 -12.78 1.61
C GLY A 288 -11.58 -11.78 1.02
N ASN A 289 -12.04 -10.79 0.22
CA ASN A 289 -11.25 -9.61 -0.13
C ASN A 289 -11.54 -8.47 0.84
N TYR A 290 -10.49 -7.71 1.23
CA TYR A 290 -10.57 -6.49 2.03
C TYR A 290 -9.30 -5.65 1.94
#